data_d1e22eedab7b75d0b8c88de194bfade3
#
_entry.id   d1e22eedab7b75d0b8c88de194bfade3
#
_cell.length_a   1.000
_cell.length_b   1.000
_cell.length_c   1.000
_cell.angle_alpha   90.00
_cell.angle_beta   90.00
_cell.angle_gamma   90.00
#
_symmetry.space_group_name_H-M   'P 1'
#
loop_
_entity.id
_entity.type
_entity.pdbx_description
1 polymer ?
#
loop_
_entity_poly.entity_id
_entity_poly.type
_entity_poly.pdbx_seq_one_letter_code
_entity_poly.pdbx_strand_id
1 'polypeptide(L)'
;MTDKQRLLIVGNGPVGHQFIESIVESGQSDQFDITVIGEEPRPAYDRVHLTAWFETREAASLNMVKDGFYGDNNITALSNEKVTEIDRANKIATTDKGEKYAYDKLILSTGSFPFVPPVPGHDRKNCFVYRTIEDLEAITAAAKNAKVGAVVGGGLLGLEAAKAIKDLGLKTHVIEFAPRLMAVQVDEGGGALLRRKIEDLGVSVHTQKNTQQIIDGDDCIHKLQFADGAELETDILVFSAGIRPQDALAERGGIVINDNCQTSDPAIYAIGECALWGGRIYGLIAPGWDMARAAADHVLGGSEKTFTGADMSTKLKLMGVDVASIGDAHASTPGAKCYTFIDEKAEVYKKIVVTADGQHLLGAVLIG
;
A
#
# COMPACT_ATOMS: atom_id res chain seq x y z
N MET A 1 -3.45 -39.93 17.15
CA MET A 1 -3.00 -38.73 16.43
C MET A 1 -4.06 -37.68 16.68
N THR A 2 -3.72 -36.58 17.33
CA THR A 2 -4.64 -35.44 17.45
C THR A 2 -4.86 -34.90 16.05
N ASP A 3 -6.13 -34.75 15.63
CA ASP A 3 -6.44 -34.12 14.34
C ASP A 3 -5.83 -32.72 14.31
N LYS A 4 -5.08 -32.42 13.23
CA LYS A 4 -4.48 -31.09 13.03
C LYS A 4 -5.60 -30.04 12.88
N GLN A 5 -5.38 -28.84 13.41
CA GLN A 5 -6.31 -27.74 13.19
C GLN A 5 -6.15 -27.19 11.75
N ARG A 6 -7.25 -26.96 11.06
CA ARG A 6 -7.26 -26.37 9.71
C ARG A 6 -7.05 -24.87 9.84
N LEU A 7 -5.90 -24.40 9.39
CA LEU A 7 -5.53 -22.99 9.38
C LEU A 7 -5.59 -22.47 7.95
N LEU A 8 -6.62 -21.66 7.67
CA LEU A 8 -6.84 -21.08 6.35
C LEU A 8 -6.40 -19.61 6.33
N ILE A 9 -5.54 -19.25 5.37
CA ILE A 9 -5.09 -17.89 5.14
C ILE A 9 -5.68 -17.40 3.82
N VAL A 10 -6.39 -16.27 3.84
CA VAL A 10 -6.97 -15.62 2.67
C VAL A 10 -6.18 -14.36 2.36
N GLY A 11 -5.43 -14.42 1.27
CA GLY A 11 -4.46 -13.42 0.84
C GLY A 11 -3.02 -13.92 1.00
N ASN A 12 -2.34 -14.16 -0.12
CA ASN A 12 -0.94 -14.59 -0.16
C ASN A 12 -0.02 -13.41 -0.54
N GLY A 13 -0.23 -12.26 0.08
CA GLY A 13 0.64 -11.10 -0.02
C GLY A 13 1.70 -11.04 1.08
N PRO A 14 2.52 -9.98 1.15
CA PRO A 14 3.62 -9.85 2.11
C PRO A 14 3.24 -10.08 3.57
N VAL A 15 2.05 -9.60 3.99
CA VAL A 15 1.59 -9.72 5.38
C VAL A 15 1.09 -11.14 5.68
N GLY A 16 0.36 -11.77 4.74
CA GLY A 16 -0.06 -13.17 4.86
C GLY A 16 1.14 -14.11 4.91
N HIS A 17 2.15 -13.86 4.08
CA HIS A 17 3.39 -14.63 4.11
C HIS A 17 4.14 -14.47 5.43
N GLN A 18 4.27 -13.24 5.97
CA GLN A 18 4.88 -13.01 7.28
C GLN A 18 4.16 -13.76 8.41
N PHE A 19 2.82 -13.87 8.34
CA PHE A 19 2.07 -14.66 9.31
C PHE A 19 2.46 -16.14 9.21
N ILE A 20 2.53 -16.70 8.00
CA ILE A 20 2.92 -18.09 7.76
C ILE A 20 4.36 -18.33 8.25
N GLU A 21 5.30 -17.44 7.90
CA GLU A 21 6.68 -17.51 8.40
C GLU A 21 6.73 -17.55 9.93
N SER A 22 5.94 -16.70 10.61
CA SER A 22 5.87 -16.68 12.09
C SER A 22 5.38 -18.01 12.68
N ILE A 23 4.42 -18.67 12.04
CA ILE A 23 3.97 -20.01 12.43
C ILE A 23 5.07 -21.06 12.22
N VAL A 24 5.75 -21.04 11.08
CA VAL A 24 6.83 -21.98 10.76
C VAL A 24 8.04 -21.79 11.71
N GLU A 25 8.47 -20.55 11.92
CA GLU A 25 9.59 -20.21 12.78
C GLU A 25 9.36 -20.55 14.26
N SER A 26 8.10 -20.64 14.69
CA SER A 26 7.76 -21.09 16.05
C SER A 26 8.10 -22.57 16.29
N GLY A 27 8.32 -23.35 15.25
CA GLY A 27 8.49 -24.82 15.33
C GLY A 27 7.21 -25.58 15.64
N GLN A 28 6.04 -24.93 15.58
CA GLN A 28 4.74 -25.51 15.94
C GLN A 28 3.80 -25.69 14.73
N SER A 29 4.29 -25.50 13.52
CA SER A 29 3.50 -25.63 12.27
C SER A 29 2.86 -27.01 12.10
N ASP A 30 3.45 -28.05 12.68
CA ASP A 30 2.94 -29.43 12.62
C ASP A 30 1.58 -29.62 13.33
N GLN A 31 1.14 -28.67 14.14
CA GLN A 31 -0.19 -28.68 14.76
C GLN A 31 -1.30 -28.31 13.79
N PHE A 32 -0.94 -27.76 12.63
CA PHE A 32 -1.88 -27.22 11.65
C PHE A 32 -1.82 -27.95 10.29
N ASP A 33 -2.99 -27.99 9.66
CA ASP A 33 -3.13 -28.21 8.22
C ASP A 33 -3.31 -26.81 7.59
N ILE A 34 -2.20 -26.31 6.98
CA ILE A 34 -2.11 -24.91 6.53
C ILE A 34 -2.47 -24.82 5.06
N THR A 35 -3.47 -24.02 4.74
CA THR A 35 -3.81 -23.63 3.36
C THR A 35 -3.78 -22.14 3.20
N VAL A 36 -3.11 -21.63 2.17
CA VAL A 36 -3.13 -20.21 1.79
C VAL A 36 -3.70 -20.05 0.39
N ILE A 37 -4.64 -19.11 0.25
CA ILE A 37 -5.33 -18.80 -1.02
C ILE A 37 -5.01 -17.37 -1.42
N GLY A 38 -4.47 -17.17 -2.64
CA GLY A 38 -4.15 -15.88 -3.23
C GLY A 38 -4.88 -15.63 -4.55
N GLU A 39 -5.47 -14.44 -4.70
CA GLU A 39 -6.15 -14.05 -5.95
C GLU A 39 -5.15 -13.77 -7.09
N GLU A 40 -3.90 -13.42 -6.77
CA GLU A 40 -2.86 -13.14 -7.75
C GLU A 40 -2.20 -14.42 -8.26
N PRO A 41 -1.56 -14.39 -9.47
CA PRO A 41 -0.98 -15.57 -10.10
C PRO A 41 0.32 -16.06 -9.44
N ARG A 42 0.81 -15.34 -8.44
CA ARG A 42 2.11 -15.59 -7.80
C ARG A 42 2.05 -15.47 -6.28
N PRO A 43 3.01 -16.06 -5.54
CA PRO A 43 3.14 -15.88 -4.10
C PRO A 43 3.57 -14.45 -3.74
N ALA A 44 3.74 -14.20 -2.44
CA ALA A 44 4.13 -12.90 -1.92
C ALA A 44 5.40 -12.34 -2.58
N TYR A 45 5.34 -11.08 -2.97
CA TYR A 45 6.46 -10.31 -3.53
C TYR A 45 6.52 -8.92 -2.89
N ASP A 46 7.69 -8.28 -2.99
CA ASP A 46 7.96 -6.98 -2.38
C ASP A 46 7.24 -5.85 -3.13
N ARG A 47 6.12 -5.40 -2.55
CA ARG A 47 5.34 -4.27 -3.07
C ARG A 47 5.90 -2.92 -2.67
N VAL A 48 6.77 -2.88 -1.66
CA VAL A 48 7.43 -1.63 -1.24
C VAL A 48 8.45 -1.20 -2.28
N HIS A 49 9.12 -2.17 -2.88
CA HIS A 49 10.11 -1.92 -3.94
C HIS A 49 9.57 -2.26 -5.35
N LEU A 50 8.25 -2.13 -5.55
CA LEU A 50 7.60 -2.48 -6.82
C LEU A 50 8.27 -1.81 -8.04
N THR A 51 8.74 -0.56 -7.87
CA THR A 51 9.44 0.20 -8.91
C THR A 51 10.76 -0.47 -9.36
N ALA A 52 11.42 -1.31 -8.52
CA ALA A 52 12.62 -2.04 -8.92
C ALA A 52 12.37 -3.07 -10.04
N TRP A 53 11.12 -3.49 -10.25
CA TRP A 53 10.74 -4.33 -11.38
C TRP A 53 11.16 -3.70 -12.74
N PHE A 54 11.16 -2.37 -12.84
CA PHE A 54 11.54 -1.68 -14.08
C PHE A 54 13.04 -1.85 -14.43
N GLU A 55 13.88 -2.24 -13.50
CA GLU A 55 15.30 -2.49 -13.73
C GLU A 55 15.54 -3.84 -14.42
N THR A 56 14.88 -4.89 -13.94
CA THR A 56 15.07 -6.26 -14.42
C THR A 56 14.00 -6.72 -15.41
N ARG A 57 12.78 -6.20 -15.29
CA ARG A 57 11.56 -6.67 -15.98
C ARG A 57 11.19 -8.11 -15.62
N GLU A 58 11.69 -8.61 -14.50
CA GLU A 58 11.45 -9.96 -14.03
C GLU A 58 10.73 -9.96 -12.70
N ALA A 59 9.58 -10.64 -12.62
CA ALA A 59 8.81 -10.77 -11.38
C ALA A 59 9.62 -11.42 -10.26
N ALA A 60 10.52 -12.34 -10.63
CA ALA A 60 11.38 -13.05 -9.68
C ALA A 60 12.30 -12.12 -8.86
N SER A 61 12.65 -10.95 -9.38
CA SER A 61 13.49 -9.97 -8.65
C SER A 61 12.80 -9.40 -7.41
N LEU A 62 11.48 -9.54 -7.31
CA LEU A 62 10.68 -9.07 -6.19
C LEU A 62 10.23 -10.20 -5.26
N ASN A 63 10.58 -11.48 -5.53
CA ASN A 63 10.13 -12.60 -4.73
C ASN A 63 10.53 -12.43 -3.25
N MET A 64 9.56 -12.61 -2.35
CA MET A 64 9.78 -12.69 -0.91
C MET A 64 9.83 -14.14 -0.43
N VAL A 65 9.16 -15.04 -1.12
CA VAL A 65 9.04 -16.45 -0.74
C VAL A 65 10.27 -17.22 -1.24
N LYS A 66 10.96 -17.90 -0.34
CA LYS A 66 12.07 -18.77 -0.70
C LYS A 66 11.58 -19.96 -1.53
N ASP A 67 12.41 -20.38 -2.49
CA ASP A 67 12.11 -21.57 -3.29
C ASP A 67 11.88 -22.78 -2.39
N GLY A 68 10.83 -23.54 -2.68
CA GLY A 68 10.46 -24.73 -1.91
C GLY A 68 9.73 -24.45 -0.59
N PHE A 69 9.63 -23.21 -0.11
CA PHE A 69 9.12 -22.87 1.22
C PHE A 69 7.79 -23.54 1.58
N TYR A 70 6.82 -23.51 0.69
CA TYR A 70 5.50 -24.12 0.96
C TYR A 70 5.59 -25.64 1.01
N GLY A 71 6.28 -26.25 0.06
CA GLY A 71 6.46 -27.71 -0.01
C GLY A 71 7.23 -28.26 1.19
N ASP A 72 8.34 -27.61 1.54
CA ASP A 72 9.21 -28.03 2.65
C ASP A 72 8.51 -27.94 4.02
N ASN A 73 7.50 -27.06 4.12
CA ASN A 73 6.70 -26.89 5.34
C ASN A 73 5.30 -27.54 5.26
N ASN A 74 5.02 -28.36 4.25
CA ASN A 74 3.73 -29.03 4.05
C ASN A 74 2.55 -28.04 4.01
N ILE A 75 2.70 -26.89 3.36
CA ILE A 75 1.69 -25.85 3.20
C ILE A 75 1.05 -25.99 1.79
N THR A 76 -0.26 -26.02 1.75
CA THR A 76 -1.00 -25.92 0.48
C THR A 76 -1.14 -24.47 0.07
N ALA A 77 -0.47 -24.07 -1.02
CA ALA A 77 -0.53 -22.72 -1.55
C ALA A 77 -1.29 -22.68 -2.90
N LEU A 78 -2.37 -21.92 -2.95
CA LEU A 78 -3.24 -21.79 -4.11
C LEU A 78 -3.15 -20.35 -4.65
N SER A 79 -2.87 -20.23 -5.94
CA SER A 79 -2.80 -18.95 -6.67
C SER A 79 -3.91 -18.87 -7.71
N ASN A 80 -4.21 -17.65 -8.21
CA ASN A 80 -5.32 -17.39 -9.13
C ASN A 80 -6.66 -17.88 -8.58
N GLU A 81 -6.89 -17.73 -7.29
CA GLU A 81 -8.12 -18.17 -6.65
C GLU A 81 -8.51 -17.14 -5.59
N LYS A 82 -9.74 -16.63 -5.68
CA LYS A 82 -10.25 -15.58 -4.83
C LYS A 82 -11.36 -16.12 -3.92
N VAL A 83 -11.19 -15.95 -2.61
CA VAL A 83 -12.29 -16.21 -1.67
C VAL A 83 -13.34 -15.10 -1.83
N THR A 84 -14.58 -15.50 -2.05
CA THR A 84 -15.73 -14.60 -2.30
C THR A 84 -16.77 -14.62 -1.21
N GLU A 85 -16.79 -15.68 -0.37
CA GLU A 85 -17.78 -15.84 0.70
C GLU A 85 -17.19 -16.58 1.90
N ILE A 86 -17.64 -16.23 3.10
CA ILE A 86 -17.32 -16.90 4.36
C ILE A 86 -18.62 -17.28 5.07
N ASP A 87 -18.90 -18.58 5.16
CA ASP A 87 -19.95 -19.12 6.02
C ASP A 87 -19.39 -19.38 7.42
N ARG A 88 -19.58 -18.40 8.32
CA ARG A 88 -19.08 -18.48 9.71
C ARG A 88 -19.74 -19.59 10.53
N ALA A 89 -21.01 -19.89 10.25
CA ALA A 89 -21.74 -20.90 11.01
C ALA A 89 -21.19 -22.31 10.77
N ASN A 90 -20.84 -22.61 9.50
CA ASN A 90 -20.29 -23.89 9.10
C ASN A 90 -18.75 -23.87 9.01
N LYS A 91 -18.11 -22.71 9.22
CA LYS A 91 -16.66 -22.47 9.09
C LYS A 91 -16.14 -22.92 7.71
N ILE A 92 -16.74 -22.39 6.67
CA ILE A 92 -16.38 -22.69 5.27
C ILE A 92 -16.12 -21.37 4.54
N ALA A 93 -15.00 -21.31 3.82
CA ALA A 93 -14.71 -20.26 2.84
C ALA A 93 -14.97 -20.82 1.42
N THR A 94 -15.66 -20.05 0.58
CA THR A 94 -15.96 -20.42 -0.81
C THR A 94 -15.21 -19.47 -1.76
N THR A 95 -14.66 -20.03 -2.83
CA THR A 95 -13.89 -19.26 -3.81
C THR A 95 -14.72 -18.95 -5.07
N ASP A 96 -14.19 -18.10 -5.93
CA ASP A 96 -14.73 -17.74 -7.25
C ASP A 96 -14.79 -18.94 -8.22
N LYS A 97 -14.05 -20.02 -7.93
CA LYS A 97 -14.10 -21.29 -8.66
C LYS A 97 -15.17 -22.25 -8.11
N GLY A 98 -15.85 -21.87 -7.02
CA GLY A 98 -16.83 -22.70 -6.34
C GLY A 98 -16.23 -23.75 -5.39
N GLU A 99 -14.91 -23.76 -5.20
CA GLU A 99 -14.23 -24.62 -4.25
C GLU A 99 -14.51 -24.17 -2.81
N LYS A 100 -14.57 -25.15 -1.89
CA LYS A 100 -14.92 -24.93 -0.49
C LYS A 100 -13.83 -25.42 0.44
N TYR A 101 -13.36 -24.54 1.30
CA TYR A 101 -12.30 -24.80 2.27
C TYR A 101 -12.84 -24.64 3.68
N ALA A 102 -12.83 -25.72 4.43
CA ALA A 102 -13.23 -25.68 5.84
C ALA A 102 -12.06 -25.19 6.69
N TYR A 103 -12.34 -24.43 7.75
CA TYR A 103 -11.33 -23.91 8.66
C TYR A 103 -11.70 -24.07 10.13
N ASP A 104 -10.71 -24.18 10.99
CA ASP A 104 -10.84 -24.05 12.45
C ASP A 104 -10.37 -22.65 12.90
N LYS A 105 -9.36 -22.10 12.18
CA LYS A 105 -8.88 -20.72 12.26
C LYS A 105 -8.76 -20.12 10.86
N LEU A 106 -9.20 -18.88 10.72
CA LEU A 106 -9.18 -18.13 9.46
C LEU A 106 -8.42 -16.83 9.65
N ILE A 107 -7.46 -16.56 8.76
CA ILE A 107 -6.69 -15.32 8.73
C ILE A 107 -7.06 -14.54 7.45
N LEU A 108 -7.62 -13.36 7.62
CA LEU A 108 -7.90 -12.45 6.52
C LEU A 108 -6.71 -11.48 6.35
N SER A 109 -5.94 -11.66 5.30
CA SER A 109 -4.81 -10.82 4.88
C SER A 109 -5.03 -10.29 3.47
N THR A 110 -6.26 -9.92 3.17
CA THR A 110 -6.74 -9.53 1.84
C THR A 110 -6.17 -8.19 1.36
N GLY A 111 -5.57 -7.40 2.27
CA GLY A 111 -4.89 -6.16 1.92
C GLY A 111 -5.84 -5.03 1.52
N SER A 112 -5.48 -4.31 0.47
CA SER A 112 -6.21 -3.15 -0.04
C SER A 112 -6.21 -3.12 -1.56
N PHE A 113 -7.10 -2.31 -2.13
CA PHE A 113 -7.12 -1.97 -3.55
C PHE A 113 -6.93 -0.47 -3.76
N PRO A 114 -6.38 -0.05 -4.93
CA PRO A 114 -6.22 1.36 -5.26
C PRO A 114 -7.57 2.08 -5.31
N PHE A 115 -7.64 3.26 -4.74
CA PHE A 115 -8.78 4.12 -4.89
C PHE A 115 -8.68 4.86 -6.24
N VAL A 116 -9.65 4.63 -7.10
CA VAL A 116 -9.83 5.37 -8.34
C VAL A 116 -10.97 6.38 -8.13
N PRO A 117 -10.72 7.69 -8.25
CA PRO A 117 -11.78 8.68 -8.15
C PRO A 117 -12.89 8.39 -9.18
N PRO A 118 -14.18 8.44 -8.78
CA PRO A 118 -15.29 8.08 -9.66
C PRO A 118 -15.64 9.23 -10.64
N VAL A 119 -14.65 9.67 -11.40
CA VAL A 119 -14.83 10.70 -12.42
C VAL A 119 -15.23 10.06 -13.75
N PRO A 120 -16.13 10.65 -14.57
CA PRO A 120 -16.46 10.14 -15.87
C PRO A 120 -15.22 9.92 -16.72
N GLY A 121 -15.10 8.74 -17.31
CA GLY A 121 -13.96 8.35 -18.15
C GLY A 121 -12.75 7.74 -17.41
N HIS A 122 -12.85 7.51 -16.09
CA HIS A 122 -11.77 6.88 -15.31
C HIS A 122 -11.43 5.44 -15.75
N ASP A 123 -12.35 4.77 -16.44
CA ASP A 123 -12.26 3.39 -16.93
C ASP A 123 -11.91 3.30 -18.43
N ARG A 124 -11.46 4.41 -19.04
CA ARG A 124 -11.04 4.44 -20.45
C ARG A 124 -9.77 3.60 -20.68
N LYS A 125 -9.56 3.20 -21.92
CA LYS A 125 -8.31 2.53 -22.33
C LYS A 125 -7.09 3.37 -21.91
N ASN A 126 -6.02 2.72 -21.46
CA ASN A 126 -4.79 3.35 -20.92
C ASN A 126 -5.00 4.19 -19.65
N CYS A 127 -6.09 3.97 -18.93
CA CYS A 127 -6.24 4.34 -17.52
C CYS A 127 -5.86 3.14 -16.66
N PHE A 128 -4.87 3.30 -15.81
CA PHE A 128 -4.25 2.24 -15.02
C PHE A 128 -4.25 2.57 -13.53
N VAL A 129 -3.96 1.57 -12.72
CA VAL A 129 -3.53 1.72 -11.32
C VAL A 129 -2.06 1.28 -11.20
N TYR A 130 -1.46 1.47 -10.02
CA TYR A 130 -0.07 1.11 -9.75
C TYR A 130 -0.04 0.26 -8.47
N ARG A 131 -0.25 -1.05 -8.59
CA ARG A 131 -0.40 -1.94 -7.43
C ARG A 131 0.23 -3.30 -7.59
N THR A 132 0.14 -3.91 -8.77
CA THR A 132 0.61 -5.27 -9.06
C THR A 132 1.66 -5.27 -10.17
N ILE A 133 2.34 -6.38 -10.35
CA ILE A 133 3.29 -6.55 -11.45
C ILE A 133 2.56 -6.50 -12.79
N GLU A 134 1.34 -7.02 -12.88
CA GLU A 134 0.48 -6.97 -14.07
C GLU A 134 0.17 -5.52 -14.47
N ASP A 135 -0.04 -4.62 -13.49
CA ASP A 135 -0.21 -3.19 -13.75
C ASP A 135 1.05 -2.60 -14.41
N LEU A 136 2.24 -2.96 -13.91
CA LEU A 136 3.52 -2.48 -14.46
C LEU A 136 3.75 -2.99 -15.89
N GLU A 137 3.41 -4.25 -16.15
CA GLU A 137 3.47 -4.84 -17.48
C GLU A 137 2.53 -4.11 -18.47
N ALA A 138 1.28 -3.84 -18.03
CA ALA A 138 0.29 -3.13 -18.83
C ALA A 138 0.71 -1.69 -19.12
N ILE A 139 1.19 -0.94 -18.10
CA ILE A 139 1.73 0.42 -18.27
C ILE A 139 2.91 0.41 -19.24
N THR A 140 3.84 -0.54 -19.08
CA THR A 140 5.01 -0.68 -19.95
C THR A 140 4.62 -0.97 -21.40
N ALA A 141 3.62 -1.81 -21.61
CA ALA A 141 3.13 -2.13 -22.96
C ALA A 141 2.49 -0.91 -23.62
N ALA A 142 1.69 -0.14 -22.86
CA ALA A 142 1.06 1.10 -23.36
C ALA A 142 2.10 2.19 -23.67
N ALA A 143 3.15 2.29 -22.85
CA ALA A 143 4.21 3.30 -22.99
C ALA A 143 4.95 3.23 -24.33
N LYS A 144 4.99 2.07 -25.00
CA LYS A 144 5.66 1.91 -26.30
C LYS A 144 5.09 2.82 -27.39
N ASN A 145 3.82 3.21 -27.26
CA ASN A 145 3.10 4.04 -28.22
C ASN A 145 2.62 5.37 -27.63
N ALA A 146 3.13 5.74 -26.45
CA ALA A 146 2.76 6.94 -25.72
C ALA A 146 3.91 7.96 -25.73
N LYS A 147 3.56 9.23 -25.58
CA LYS A 147 4.51 10.34 -25.45
C LYS A 147 4.35 11.07 -24.11
N VAL A 148 3.12 11.10 -23.61
CA VAL A 148 2.75 11.84 -22.40
C VAL A 148 2.10 10.88 -21.40
N GLY A 149 2.56 10.94 -20.17
CA GLY A 149 1.96 10.19 -19.06
C GLY A 149 1.60 11.10 -17.88
N ALA A 150 0.47 10.84 -17.26
CA ALA A 150 0.02 11.58 -16.09
C ALA A 150 -0.31 10.64 -14.93
N VAL A 151 -0.02 11.08 -13.71
CA VAL A 151 -0.35 10.38 -12.47
C VAL A 151 -1.32 11.24 -11.66
N VAL A 152 -2.46 10.70 -11.30
CA VAL A 152 -3.43 11.33 -10.38
C VAL A 152 -3.13 10.85 -8.97
N GLY A 153 -2.58 11.74 -8.16
CA GLY A 153 -2.11 11.56 -6.79
C GLY A 153 -0.64 11.87 -6.64
N GLY A 154 -0.31 12.82 -5.77
CA GLY A 154 1.05 13.27 -5.46
C GLY A 154 1.57 12.76 -4.12
N GLY A 155 1.05 11.61 -3.63
CA GLY A 155 1.54 10.91 -2.46
C GLY A 155 2.74 9.99 -2.78
N LEU A 156 3.15 9.17 -1.80
CA LEU A 156 4.28 8.23 -1.91
C LEU A 156 4.24 7.40 -3.20
N LEU A 157 3.21 6.58 -3.36
CA LEU A 157 3.06 5.70 -4.52
C LEU A 157 2.85 6.48 -5.84
N GLY A 158 2.22 7.65 -5.78
CA GLY A 158 2.02 8.48 -6.98
C GLY A 158 3.33 9.02 -7.52
N LEU A 159 4.24 9.44 -6.66
CA LEU A 159 5.56 9.89 -7.07
C LEU A 159 6.45 8.73 -7.56
N GLU A 160 6.29 7.52 -7.00
CA GLU A 160 6.93 6.30 -7.53
C GLU A 160 6.41 5.94 -8.93
N ALA A 161 5.10 5.99 -9.12
CA ALA A 161 4.50 5.80 -10.44
C ALA A 161 4.96 6.85 -11.44
N ALA A 162 5.10 8.12 -11.02
CA ALA A 162 5.62 9.19 -11.87
C ALA A 162 7.09 8.94 -12.27
N LYS A 163 7.91 8.43 -11.34
CA LYS A 163 9.27 7.99 -11.67
C LYS A 163 9.24 6.90 -12.73
N ALA A 164 8.43 5.88 -12.55
CA ALA A 164 8.32 4.77 -13.49
C ALA A 164 7.93 5.24 -14.89
N ILE A 165 6.93 6.10 -15.02
CA ILE A 165 6.49 6.69 -16.30
C ILE A 165 7.61 7.51 -16.94
N LYS A 166 8.30 8.33 -16.14
CA LYS A 166 9.44 9.12 -16.60
C LYS A 166 10.57 8.23 -17.12
N ASP A 167 10.92 7.17 -16.40
CA ASP A 167 11.97 6.23 -16.80
C ASP A 167 11.60 5.42 -18.05
N LEU A 168 10.31 5.31 -18.37
CA LEU A 168 9.82 4.81 -19.65
C LEU A 168 9.96 5.82 -20.81
N GLY A 169 10.47 7.02 -20.55
CA GLY A 169 10.76 8.05 -21.56
C GLY A 169 9.60 8.97 -21.86
N LEU A 170 8.52 8.97 -21.09
CA LEU A 170 7.37 9.83 -21.34
C LEU A 170 7.54 11.21 -20.68
N LYS A 171 7.01 12.25 -21.33
CA LYS A 171 6.76 13.53 -20.67
C LYS A 171 5.78 13.29 -19.53
N THR A 172 6.18 13.57 -18.29
CA THR A 172 5.47 13.13 -17.10
C THR A 172 4.83 14.28 -16.35
N HIS A 173 3.58 14.10 -15.98
CA HIS A 173 2.79 15.03 -15.18
C HIS A 173 2.30 14.35 -13.89
N VAL A 174 2.34 15.08 -12.77
CA VAL A 174 1.70 14.69 -11.50
C VAL A 174 0.57 15.66 -11.22
N ILE A 175 -0.63 15.13 -11.00
CA ILE A 175 -1.86 15.87 -10.72
C ILE A 175 -2.23 15.58 -9.26
N GLU A 176 -2.23 16.61 -8.43
CA GLU A 176 -2.51 16.50 -7.00
C GLU A 176 -3.69 17.41 -6.62
N PHE A 177 -4.67 16.83 -5.93
CA PHE A 177 -5.83 17.56 -5.40
C PHE A 177 -5.44 18.48 -4.24
N ALA A 178 -4.54 18.01 -3.37
CA ALA A 178 -4.04 18.78 -2.24
C ALA A 178 -3.16 19.99 -2.69
N PRO A 179 -2.93 20.98 -1.82
CA PRO A 179 -2.11 22.14 -2.16
C PRO A 179 -0.62 21.82 -2.33
N ARG A 180 -0.17 20.62 -1.97
CA ARG A 180 1.23 20.19 -2.05
C ARG A 180 1.37 18.69 -2.24
N LEU A 181 2.52 18.27 -2.74
CA LEU A 181 2.90 16.85 -2.78
C LEU A 181 3.07 16.30 -1.36
N MET A 182 2.79 15.01 -1.20
CA MET A 182 2.93 14.29 0.08
C MET A 182 2.29 15.02 1.27
N ALA A 183 1.11 15.61 1.06
CA ALA A 183 0.45 16.49 2.02
C ALA A 183 0.19 15.86 3.40
N VAL A 184 0.14 14.53 3.48
CA VAL A 184 0.03 13.77 4.74
C VAL A 184 1.36 13.73 5.50
N GLN A 185 2.49 13.66 4.77
CA GLN A 185 3.82 13.46 5.35
C GLN A 185 4.58 14.77 5.60
N VAL A 186 4.38 15.78 4.74
CA VAL A 186 5.18 17.00 4.81
C VAL A 186 4.30 18.23 4.98
N ASP A 187 4.86 19.25 5.63
CA ASP A 187 4.24 20.56 5.77
C ASP A 187 4.44 21.45 4.53
N GLU A 188 4.03 22.71 4.60
CA GLU A 188 4.08 23.63 3.47
C GLU A 188 5.51 23.87 2.97
N GLY A 189 6.45 24.15 3.90
CA GLY A 189 7.86 24.41 3.54
C GLY A 189 8.53 23.18 2.92
N GLY A 190 8.33 22.01 3.52
CA GLY A 190 8.83 20.76 2.97
C GLY A 190 8.19 20.42 1.62
N GLY A 191 6.89 20.61 1.48
CA GLY A 191 6.17 20.39 0.21
C GLY A 191 6.63 21.31 -0.92
N ALA A 192 6.96 22.59 -0.61
CA ALA A 192 7.48 23.52 -1.59
C ALA A 192 8.87 23.11 -2.12
N LEU A 193 9.77 22.69 -1.22
CA LEU A 193 11.08 22.17 -1.62
C LEU A 193 10.96 20.87 -2.42
N LEU A 194 10.13 19.93 -1.96
CA LEU A 194 9.90 18.66 -2.66
C LEU A 194 9.39 18.92 -4.08
N ARG A 195 8.40 19.82 -4.23
CA ARG A 195 7.88 20.19 -5.56
C ARG A 195 8.98 20.67 -6.48
N ARG A 196 9.81 21.64 -6.03
CA ARG A 196 10.92 22.16 -6.83
C ARG A 196 11.87 21.05 -7.27
N LYS A 197 12.31 20.19 -6.35
CA LYS A 197 13.19 19.05 -6.69
C LYS A 197 12.58 18.11 -7.72
N ILE A 198 11.27 17.81 -7.61
CA ILE A 198 10.57 16.95 -8.57
C ILE A 198 10.44 17.64 -9.95
N GLU A 199 10.18 18.96 -9.98
CA GLU A 199 10.13 19.74 -11.22
C GLU A 199 11.51 19.84 -11.88
N ASP A 200 12.59 20.01 -11.12
CA ASP A 200 13.97 20.02 -11.61
C ASP A 200 14.39 18.68 -12.24
N LEU A 201 13.76 17.60 -11.82
CA LEU A 201 13.91 16.29 -12.46
C LEU A 201 13.13 16.15 -13.78
N GLY A 202 12.42 17.20 -14.23
CA GLY A 202 11.66 17.22 -15.47
C GLY A 202 10.24 16.64 -15.37
N VAL A 203 9.68 16.55 -14.18
CA VAL A 203 8.27 16.16 -13.95
C VAL A 203 7.44 17.42 -13.74
N SER A 204 6.37 17.61 -14.49
CA SER A 204 5.45 18.74 -14.32
C SER A 204 4.49 18.47 -13.15
N VAL A 205 4.44 19.35 -12.15
CA VAL A 205 3.60 19.19 -10.96
C VAL A 205 2.42 20.16 -10.98
N HIS A 206 1.22 19.61 -10.91
CA HIS A 206 -0.06 20.34 -10.90
C HIS A 206 -0.78 20.09 -9.57
N THR A 207 -0.62 20.99 -8.62
CA THR A 207 -1.33 20.94 -7.32
C THR A 207 -2.67 21.68 -7.38
N GLN A 208 -3.56 21.41 -6.42
CA GLN A 208 -4.92 21.98 -6.33
C GLN A 208 -5.76 21.70 -7.59
N LYS A 209 -5.54 20.56 -8.25
CA LYS A 209 -6.27 20.16 -9.44
C LYS A 209 -7.34 19.11 -9.11
N ASN A 210 -8.58 19.51 -9.30
CA ASN A 210 -9.74 18.63 -9.14
C ASN A 210 -10.22 18.19 -10.53
N THR A 211 -9.90 16.94 -10.90
CA THR A 211 -10.33 16.34 -12.17
C THR A 211 -11.84 16.14 -12.14
N GLN A 212 -12.56 16.70 -13.12
CA GLN A 212 -14.02 16.59 -13.26
C GLN A 212 -14.41 15.47 -14.22
N GLN A 213 -13.68 15.32 -15.31
CA GLN A 213 -13.90 14.26 -16.30
C GLN A 213 -12.65 14.01 -17.16
N ILE A 214 -12.66 12.86 -17.82
CA ILE A 214 -11.64 12.43 -18.75
C ILE A 214 -12.35 12.11 -20.08
N ILE A 215 -12.01 12.85 -21.13
CA ILE A 215 -12.60 12.74 -22.46
C ILE A 215 -11.53 12.39 -23.50
N ASP A 216 -11.93 12.29 -24.76
CA ASP A 216 -10.96 12.14 -25.87
C ASP A 216 -10.09 13.38 -25.98
N GLY A 217 -8.79 13.17 -26.17
CA GLY A 217 -7.83 14.22 -26.44
C GLY A 217 -7.80 14.61 -27.92
N ASP A 218 -7.17 15.75 -28.23
CA ASP A 218 -6.96 16.22 -29.61
C ASP A 218 -5.63 15.67 -30.15
N ASP A 219 -4.55 15.78 -29.35
CA ASP A 219 -3.19 15.34 -29.71
C ASP A 219 -2.75 14.05 -28.96
N CYS A 220 -3.42 13.74 -27.85
CA CYS A 220 -3.21 12.55 -27.03
C CYS A 220 -4.49 11.70 -26.92
N ILE A 221 -4.40 10.54 -26.27
CA ILE A 221 -5.55 9.64 -26.11
C ILE A 221 -6.62 10.24 -25.18
N HIS A 222 -6.18 10.98 -24.15
CA HIS A 222 -7.06 11.56 -23.12
C HIS A 222 -6.83 13.06 -22.97
N LYS A 223 -7.90 13.73 -22.61
CA LYS A 223 -7.91 15.10 -22.11
C LYS A 223 -8.60 15.12 -20.75
N LEU A 224 -7.87 15.48 -19.71
CA LEU A 224 -8.41 15.73 -18.38
C LEU A 224 -8.93 17.16 -18.32
N GLN A 225 -10.14 17.33 -17.82
CA GLN A 225 -10.73 18.63 -17.54
C GLN A 225 -10.82 18.85 -16.04
N PHE A 226 -10.32 20.00 -15.59
CA PHE A 226 -10.28 20.35 -14.17
C PHE A 226 -11.38 21.35 -13.79
N ALA A 227 -11.72 21.39 -12.51
CA ALA A 227 -12.76 22.28 -11.98
C ALA A 227 -12.47 23.78 -12.20
N ASP A 228 -11.22 24.14 -12.35
CA ASP A 228 -10.79 25.54 -12.63
C ASP A 228 -10.81 25.89 -14.13
N GLY A 229 -11.30 25.00 -14.97
CA GLY A 229 -11.38 25.17 -16.43
C GLY A 229 -10.08 24.87 -17.16
N ALA A 230 -8.98 24.54 -16.48
CA ALA A 230 -7.77 24.09 -17.14
C ALA A 230 -7.92 22.65 -17.71
N GLU A 231 -7.11 22.34 -18.69
CA GLU A 231 -7.09 21.03 -19.34
C GLU A 231 -5.65 20.47 -19.40
N LEU A 232 -5.53 19.14 -19.44
CA LEU A 232 -4.26 18.44 -19.65
C LEU A 232 -4.48 17.24 -20.55
N GLU A 233 -3.69 17.12 -21.61
CA GLU A 233 -3.69 15.95 -22.48
C GLU A 233 -2.63 14.93 -22.07
N THR A 234 -2.96 13.65 -22.18
CA THR A 234 -2.08 12.52 -21.84
C THR A 234 -2.45 11.27 -22.62
N ASP A 235 -1.47 10.40 -22.89
CA ASP A 235 -1.67 9.09 -23.53
C ASP A 235 -1.89 7.98 -22.49
N ILE A 236 -1.31 8.16 -21.29
CA ILE A 236 -1.41 7.22 -20.18
C ILE A 236 -1.83 7.97 -18.92
N LEU A 237 -2.80 7.42 -18.22
CA LEU A 237 -3.24 7.93 -16.93
C LEU A 237 -3.09 6.85 -15.88
N VAL A 238 -2.39 7.16 -14.76
CA VAL A 238 -2.23 6.25 -13.63
C VAL A 238 -2.88 6.84 -12.40
N PHE A 239 -3.83 6.11 -11.81
CA PHE A 239 -4.46 6.52 -10.55
C PHE A 239 -3.67 6.00 -9.36
N SER A 240 -3.26 6.91 -8.50
CA SER A 240 -2.57 6.66 -7.23
C SER A 240 -3.09 7.60 -6.13
N ALA A 241 -4.42 7.71 -6.03
CA ALA A 241 -5.14 8.64 -5.15
C ALA A 241 -5.49 8.03 -3.78
N GLY A 242 -4.69 7.07 -3.31
CA GLY A 242 -4.87 6.36 -2.05
C GLY A 242 -5.37 4.93 -2.22
N ILE A 243 -5.69 4.29 -1.10
CA ILE A 243 -6.13 2.90 -1.02
C ILE A 243 -7.45 2.77 -0.29
N ARG A 244 -8.13 1.64 -0.49
CA ARG A 244 -9.29 1.20 0.28
C ARG A 244 -9.06 -0.23 0.77
N PRO A 245 -9.45 -0.58 2.00
CA PRO A 245 -9.32 -1.94 2.50
C PRO A 245 -10.10 -2.92 1.63
N GLN A 246 -9.54 -4.10 1.41
CA GLN A 246 -10.23 -5.20 0.72
C GLN A 246 -11.02 -6.00 1.77
N ASP A 247 -12.15 -5.45 2.15
CA ASP A 247 -12.99 -5.89 3.27
C ASP A 247 -14.34 -6.48 2.82
N ALA A 248 -14.47 -6.84 1.54
CA ALA A 248 -15.72 -7.37 0.96
C ALA A 248 -16.21 -8.67 1.64
N LEU A 249 -15.32 -9.39 2.33
CA LEU A 249 -15.65 -10.61 3.11
C LEU A 249 -16.20 -10.30 4.51
N ALA A 250 -16.29 -9.02 4.90
CA ALA A 250 -16.74 -8.54 6.20
C ALA A 250 -17.54 -7.24 6.07
N GLU A 251 -17.63 -6.44 7.13
CA GLU A 251 -18.25 -5.13 7.09
C GLU A 251 -17.33 -4.09 6.42
N ARG A 252 -17.93 -3.15 5.67
CA ARG A 252 -17.19 -2.12 4.95
C ARG A 252 -16.52 -1.11 5.90
N GLY A 253 -15.35 -0.63 5.50
CA GLY A 253 -14.58 0.38 6.23
C GLY A 253 -13.39 -0.20 7.01
N GLY A 254 -13.06 -1.46 6.75
CA GLY A 254 -12.01 -2.24 7.38
C GLY A 254 -12.56 -3.23 8.40
N ILE A 255 -11.89 -4.36 8.54
CA ILE A 255 -12.27 -5.45 9.43
C ILE A 255 -11.84 -5.13 10.86
N VAL A 256 -12.80 -4.88 11.74
CA VAL A 256 -12.53 -4.50 13.14
C VAL A 256 -11.83 -5.63 13.88
N ILE A 257 -10.71 -5.30 14.55
CA ILE A 257 -9.89 -6.24 15.33
C ILE A 257 -9.57 -5.70 16.74
N ASN A 258 -9.27 -6.63 17.65
CA ASN A 258 -8.68 -6.34 18.95
C ASN A 258 -7.13 -6.36 18.88
N ASP A 259 -6.47 -6.22 20.04
CA ASP A 259 -5.00 -6.19 20.15
C ASP A 259 -4.32 -7.52 19.74
N ASN A 260 -5.05 -8.62 19.71
CA ASN A 260 -4.59 -9.91 19.20
C ASN A 260 -4.86 -10.09 17.70
N CYS A 261 -5.28 -9.03 17.00
CA CYS A 261 -5.75 -9.04 15.62
C CYS A 261 -6.96 -9.96 15.37
N GLN A 262 -7.69 -10.36 16.43
CA GLN A 262 -8.87 -11.20 16.35
C GLN A 262 -10.12 -10.34 16.14
N THR A 263 -11.03 -10.81 15.30
CA THR A 263 -12.32 -10.15 15.04
C THR A 263 -13.33 -10.46 16.15
N SER A 264 -14.58 -10.04 15.97
CA SER A 264 -15.69 -10.45 16.86
C SER A 264 -15.97 -11.96 16.82
N ASP A 265 -15.52 -12.67 15.79
CA ASP A 265 -15.56 -14.13 15.71
C ASP A 265 -14.23 -14.70 16.21
N PRO A 266 -14.22 -15.52 17.28
CA PRO A 266 -12.98 -16.04 17.89
C PRO A 266 -12.18 -17.00 16.97
N ALA A 267 -12.77 -17.44 15.86
CA ALA A 267 -12.08 -18.25 14.86
C ALA A 267 -11.42 -17.40 13.76
N ILE A 268 -11.72 -16.09 13.66
CA ILE A 268 -11.34 -15.25 12.55
C ILE A 268 -10.43 -14.10 13.01
N TYR A 269 -9.34 -13.90 12.31
CA TYR A 269 -8.36 -12.83 12.48
C TYR A 269 -8.28 -11.98 11.21
N ALA A 270 -7.89 -10.72 11.34
CA ALA A 270 -7.56 -9.88 10.18
C ALA A 270 -6.26 -9.12 10.44
N ILE A 271 -5.40 -9.04 9.41
CA ILE A 271 -4.07 -8.46 9.48
C ILE A 271 -3.75 -7.61 8.26
N GLY A 272 -2.93 -6.58 8.45
CA GLY A 272 -2.51 -5.68 7.37
C GLY A 272 -3.56 -4.64 6.97
N GLU A 273 -3.55 -4.23 5.72
CA GLU A 273 -4.35 -3.09 5.22
C GLU A 273 -5.87 -3.32 5.17
N CYS A 274 -6.34 -4.57 5.33
CA CYS A 274 -7.76 -4.86 5.46
C CYS A 274 -8.27 -4.69 6.91
N ALA A 275 -7.40 -4.66 7.90
CA ALA A 275 -7.73 -4.62 9.32
C ALA A 275 -7.93 -3.18 9.82
N LEU A 276 -8.92 -3.00 10.69
CA LEU A 276 -9.24 -1.75 11.39
C LEU A 276 -8.98 -1.92 12.89
N TRP A 277 -7.89 -1.34 13.38
CA TRP A 277 -7.54 -1.33 14.80
C TRP A 277 -7.63 0.08 15.38
N GLY A 278 -8.28 0.25 16.52
CA GLY A 278 -8.41 1.56 17.18
C GLY A 278 -9.03 2.64 16.29
N GLY A 279 -9.90 2.27 15.35
CA GLY A 279 -10.52 3.19 14.39
C GLY A 279 -9.60 3.62 13.23
N ARG A 280 -8.44 2.96 13.06
CA ARG A 280 -7.44 3.30 12.04
C ARG A 280 -7.05 2.10 11.19
N ILE A 281 -6.91 2.32 9.88
CA ILE A 281 -6.29 1.41 8.92
C ILE A 281 -4.84 1.85 8.73
N TYR A 282 -3.89 0.91 8.82
CA TYR A 282 -2.47 1.16 8.65
C TYR A 282 -2.05 0.80 7.23
N GLY A 283 -1.84 1.83 6.40
CA GLY A 283 -1.48 1.68 4.98
C GLY A 283 0.02 1.54 4.73
N LEU A 284 0.75 0.88 5.65
CA LEU A 284 2.17 0.55 5.51
C LEU A 284 2.39 -0.93 5.81
N ILE A 285 3.49 -1.49 5.28
CA ILE A 285 3.78 -2.91 5.44
C ILE A 285 4.22 -3.28 6.86
N ALA A 286 5.03 -2.43 7.51
CA ALA A 286 5.60 -2.71 8.83
C ALA A 286 4.53 -2.93 9.91
N PRO A 287 3.48 -2.09 10.04
CA PRO A 287 2.36 -2.39 10.91
C PRO A 287 1.66 -3.71 10.61
N GLY A 288 1.56 -4.08 9.32
CA GLY A 288 1.01 -5.36 8.90
C GLY A 288 1.84 -6.55 9.38
N TRP A 289 3.15 -6.44 9.39
CA TRP A 289 4.06 -7.45 9.94
C TRP A 289 3.94 -7.57 11.47
N ASP A 290 3.76 -6.45 12.17
CA ASP A 290 3.50 -6.47 13.61
C ASP A 290 2.17 -7.15 13.93
N MET A 291 1.11 -6.87 13.17
CA MET A 291 -0.17 -7.56 13.25
C MET A 291 -0.02 -9.06 12.96
N ALA A 292 0.76 -9.44 11.95
CA ALA A 292 1.01 -10.84 11.60
C ALA A 292 1.67 -11.60 12.74
N ARG A 293 2.68 -11.01 13.40
CA ARG A 293 3.35 -11.59 14.56
C ARG A 293 2.44 -11.70 15.78
N ALA A 294 1.60 -10.69 16.04
CA ALA A 294 0.63 -10.72 17.13
C ALA A 294 -0.45 -11.80 16.92
N ALA A 295 -0.99 -11.87 15.69
CA ALA A 295 -1.97 -12.89 15.33
C ALA A 295 -1.40 -14.31 15.42
N ALA A 296 -0.16 -14.52 14.95
CA ALA A 296 0.51 -15.81 15.01
C ALA A 296 0.73 -16.27 16.46
N ASP A 297 1.22 -15.39 17.34
CA ASP A 297 1.39 -15.67 18.76
C ASP A 297 0.07 -16.13 19.40
N HIS A 298 -1.01 -15.39 19.17
CA HIS A 298 -2.32 -15.71 19.73
C HIS A 298 -2.92 -17.01 19.13
N VAL A 299 -2.72 -17.28 17.83
CA VAL A 299 -3.16 -18.54 17.19
C VAL A 299 -2.45 -19.75 17.79
N LEU A 300 -1.19 -19.60 18.19
CA LEU A 300 -0.37 -20.61 18.87
C LEU A 300 -0.70 -20.77 20.36
N GLY A 301 -1.63 -19.98 20.90
CA GLY A 301 -2.01 -20.00 22.33
C GLY A 301 -1.11 -19.12 23.21
N GLY A 302 -0.26 -18.30 22.61
CA GLY A 302 0.53 -17.27 23.30
C GLY A 302 -0.29 -16.03 23.67
N SER A 303 0.31 -15.16 24.46
CA SER A 303 -0.28 -13.87 24.89
C SER A 303 0.77 -12.78 25.08
N GLU A 304 1.98 -13.02 24.59
CA GLU A 304 3.10 -12.10 24.79
C GLU A 304 3.14 -11.01 23.72
N LYS A 305 2.70 -11.30 22.49
CA LYS A 305 2.71 -10.36 21.38
C LYS A 305 1.31 -9.84 21.12
N THR A 306 1.14 -8.53 21.23
CA THR A 306 -0.09 -7.82 20.91
C THR A 306 0.20 -6.65 19.97
N PHE A 307 -0.78 -6.28 19.16
CA PHE A 307 -0.70 -5.07 18.34
C PHE A 307 -1.36 -3.91 19.10
N THR A 308 -0.57 -2.93 19.49
CA THR A 308 -1.02 -1.75 20.23
C THR A 308 -0.83 -0.45 19.42
N GLY A 309 -0.87 -0.57 18.11
CA GLY A 309 -0.57 0.49 17.15
C GLY A 309 0.85 0.40 16.62
N ALA A 310 1.17 1.27 15.68
CA ALA A 310 2.48 1.30 15.05
C ALA A 310 2.92 2.72 14.76
N ASP A 311 4.23 2.92 14.71
CA ASP A 311 4.82 4.14 14.18
C ASP A 311 4.56 4.25 12.68
N MET A 312 3.98 5.38 12.28
CA MET A 312 3.67 5.69 10.88
C MET A 312 4.75 6.58 10.24
N SER A 313 5.93 6.61 10.82
CA SER A 313 7.08 7.30 10.21
C SER A 313 7.37 6.73 8.83
N THR A 314 7.63 7.63 7.89
CA THR A 314 7.96 7.28 6.52
C THR A 314 9.33 7.82 6.15
N LYS A 315 10.12 7.01 5.47
CA LYS A 315 11.34 7.44 4.82
C LYS A 315 11.28 6.95 3.38
N LEU A 316 11.39 7.89 2.46
CA LEU A 316 11.36 7.62 1.03
C LEU A 316 12.60 8.23 0.40
N LYS A 317 13.26 7.45 -0.45
CA LYS A 317 14.25 7.96 -1.40
C LYS A 317 13.63 7.89 -2.79
N LEU A 318 13.12 9.02 -3.25
CA LEU A 318 12.40 9.10 -4.50
C LEU A 318 13.15 9.95 -5.51
N MET A 319 13.47 9.37 -6.67
CA MET A 319 14.16 10.12 -7.75
C MET A 319 15.43 10.85 -7.28
N GLY A 320 16.09 10.34 -6.23
CA GLY A 320 17.26 10.98 -5.63
C GLY A 320 16.95 12.00 -4.53
N VAL A 321 15.68 12.28 -4.24
CA VAL A 321 15.26 13.15 -3.14
C VAL A 321 14.97 12.29 -1.91
N ASP A 322 15.65 12.59 -0.80
CA ASP A 322 15.38 11.97 0.49
C ASP A 322 14.25 12.72 1.21
N VAL A 323 13.19 12.01 1.58
CA VAL A 323 12.06 12.55 2.34
C VAL A 323 11.82 11.68 3.56
N ALA A 324 11.79 12.29 4.74
CA ALA A 324 11.39 11.59 5.97
C ALA A 324 10.33 12.41 6.72
N SER A 325 9.33 11.70 7.25
CA SER A 325 8.31 12.23 8.13
C SER A 325 8.19 11.32 9.35
N ILE A 326 8.29 11.89 10.54
CA ILE A 326 8.38 11.17 11.80
C ILE A 326 7.38 11.74 12.77
N GLY A 327 6.60 10.91 13.45
CA GLY A 327 5.69 11.29 14.52
C GLY A 327 4.72 12.41 14.12
N ASP A 328 4.54 13.42 14.99
CA ASP A 328 3.69 14.59 14.75
C ASP A 328 4.36 15.62 13.83
N ALA A 329 4.50 15.27 12.56
CA ALA A 329 5.12 16.11 11.53
C ALA A 329 4.40 17.45 11.30
N HIS A 330 3.10 17.53 11.62
CA HIS A 330 2.26 18.71 11.44
C HIS A 330 2.10 19.57 12.67
N ALA A 331 2.73 19.22 13.81
CA ALA A 331 2.61 19.92 15.09
C ALA A 331 1.14 20.01 15.57
N SER A 332 0.40 18.92 15.45
CA SER A 332 -0.99 18.80 15.85
C SER A 332 -1.16 18.76 17.37
N THR A 333 -0.11 18.39 18.08
CA THR A 333 -0.09 18.32 19.54
C THR A 333 -0.25 19.71 20.15
N PRO A 334 -1.24 19.93 21.03
CA PRO A 334 -1.46 21.25 21.65
C PRO A 334 -0.22 21.79 22.35
N GLY A 335 0.17 23.04 22.02
CA GLY A 335 1.33 23.73 22.58
C GLY A 335 2.68 23.27 22.00
N ALA A 336 2.70 22.39 21.00
CA ALA A 336 3.94 22.01 20.31
C ALA A 336 4.66 23.24 19.72
N LYS A 337 5.99 23.19 19.75
CA LYS A 337 6.86 24.19 19.14
C LYS A 337 7.59 23.61 17.96
N CYS A 338 7.76 24.41 16.89
CA CYS A 338 8.48 24.02 15.69
C CYS A 338 9.79 24.79 15.58
N TYR A 339 10.84 24.09 15.17
CA TYR A 339 12.11 24.69 14.76
C TYR A 339 12.41 24.23 13.34
N THR A 340 12.64 25.21 12.46
CA THR A 340 12.87 24.94 11.04
C THR A 340 14.25 25.43 10.63
N PHE A 341 14.95 24.61 9.88
CA PHE A 341 16.21 24.93 9.24
C PHE A 341 16.04 24.76 7.72
N ILE A 342 16.42 25.80 6.97
CA ILE A 342 16.38 25.82 5.51
C ILE A 342 17.77 26.20 5.01
N ASP A 343 18.33 25.37 4.15
CA ASP A 343 19.54 25.67 3.36
C ASP A 343 19.14 25.67 1.88
N GLU A 344 18.95 26.85 1.32
CA GLU A 344 18.55 27.02 -0.09
C GLU A 344 19.66 26.56 -1.06
N LYS A 345 20.92 26.70 -0.67
CA LYS A 345 22.05 26.31 -1.53
C LYS A 345 22.24 24.80 -1.58
N ALA A 346 22.12 24.13 -0.44
CA ALA A 346 22.16 22.68 -0.33
C ALA A 346 20.81 22.03 -0.64
N GLU A 347 19.76 22.82 -0.82
CA GLU A 347 18.38 22.36 -1.04
C GLU A 347 17.91 21.41 0.05
N VAL A 348 18.09 21.81 1.30
CA VAL A 348 17.74 21.02 2.48
C VAL A 348 16.68 21.74 3.30
N TYR A 349 15.62 21.01 3.69
CA TYR A 349 14.62 21.43 4.64
C TYR A 349 14.58 20.46 5.82
N LYS A 350 14.70 20.98 7.03
CA LYS A 350 14.58 20.20 8.27
C LYS A 350 13.67 20.95 9.23
N LYS A 351 12.67 20.25 9.74
CA LYS A 351 11.78 20.73 10.79
C LYS A 351 11.75 19.70 11.91
N ILE A 352 11.86 20.15 13.14
CA ILE A 352 11.56 19.35 14.32
C ILE A 352 10.37 19.95 15.06
N VAL A 353 9.58 19.07 15.66
CA VAL A 353 8.43 19.42 16.50
C VAL A 353 8.70 18.90 17.90
N VAL A 354 8.62 19.77 18.89
CA VAL A 354 8.91 19.43 20.28
C VAL A 354 7.74 19.82 21.19
N THR A 355 7.71 19.28 22.40
CA THR A 355 6.75 19.63 23.45
C THR A 355 6.84 21.11 23.82
N ALA A 356 5.82 21.66 24.52
CA ALA A 356 5.75 23.04 24.94
C ALA A 356 6.93 23.48 25.81
N ASP A 357 7.47 22.57 26.64
CA ASP A 357 8.66 22.75 27.46
C ASP A 357 9.98 22.55 26.71
N GLY A 358 9.92 22.04 25.47
CA GLY A 358 11.09 21.76 24.63
C GLY A 358 11.90 20.52 25.02
N GLN A 359 11.39 19.68 25.94
CA GLN A 359 12.14 18.55 26.49
C GLN A 359 12.03 17.27 25.65
N HIS A 360 10.95 17.11 24.86
CA HIS A 360 10.69 15.90 24.08
C HIS A 360 10.45 16.20 22.62
N LEU A 361 11.04 15.37 21.74
CA LEU A 361 10.76 15.38 20.32
C LEU A 361 9.41 14.72 20.06
N LEU A 362 8.51 15.40 19.36
CA LEU A 362 7.20 14.91 18.97
C LEU A 362 7.18 14.44 17.51
N GLY A 363 7.95 15.10 16.66
CA GLY A 363 7.98 14.76 15.25
C GLY A 363 9.04 15.53 14.47
N ALA A 364 9.23 15.12 13.19
CA ALA A 364 10.15 15.78 12.28
C ALA A 364 9.71 15.65 10.82
N VAL A 365 10.12 16.62 10.00
CA VAL A 365 10.08 16.56 8.53
C VAL A 365 11.48 16.87 8.01
N LEU A 366 12.01 15.99 7.17
CA LEU A 366 13.36 16.14 6.60
C LEU A 366 13.27 15.93 5.08
N ILE A 367 13.82 16.88 4.32
CA ILE A 367 13.93 16.80 2.85
C ILE A 367 15.34 17.27 2.46
N GLY A 368 15.99 16.48 1.54
CA GLY A 368 17.32 16.81 1.09
C GLY A 368 17.87 15.93 -0.03
#